data_083fa49ffd8f0ecb9a6d7114b5c4493a
#
_entry.id   083fa49ffd8f0ecb9a6d7114b5c4493a
#
_cell.length_a   1.000
_cell.length_b   1.000
_cell.length_c   1.000
_cell.angle_alpha   90.00
_cell.angle_beta   90.00
_cell.angle_gamma   90.00
#
_symmetry.space_group_name_H-M   'P 1'
#
loop_
_entity.id
_entity.type
_entity.pdbx_description
1 polymer ?
#
loop_
_entity_poly.entity_id
_entity_poly.type
_entity_poly.pdbx_seq_one_letter_code
_entity_poly.pdbx_strand_id
1 'polypeptide(L)'
;VSDSLAVRRVRFEWPDDLEAIWTPKTPELAIAANAVSMLMPHAEPYVVASTRAALGEGLIADPALAEQAQTYLTQEAQHHAQHRRFNDLLADRYPSLNGMDRAAAWVFGKLRRRSTRFGLAFAAGFETVAFVAARWVDKHMGLLRDAEPVAATMFLWHLAEEVEHKRVAFDVYQATGGGRLRYAWAMTVAAVLLAVGAFAGSIVMLWAERRIFHPTAWFRLIGWSLSFIFVALPVMVISALPGHHPDQLVDPAGLEHWLDHLDPETSTVPEWALP
;
A
#
# COMPACT_ATOMS: atom_id res chain seq x y z
N VAL A 1 4.01 -5.92 -18.15
CA VAL A 1 4.96 -5.96 -17.00
C VAL A 1 5.97 -7.05 -17.25
N SER A 2 7.25 -6.79 -16.95
CA SER A 2 8.34 -7.77 -17.03
C SER A 2 8.00 -8.99 -16.16
N ASP A 3 8.28 -10.20 -16.63
CA ASP A 3 8.05 -11.45 -15.88
C ASP A 3 8.92 -11.55 -14.59
N SER A 4 9.86 -10.63 -14.38
CA SER A 4 10.77 -10.61 -13.24
C SER A 4 10.66 -9.31 -12.45
N LEU A 5 10.43 -9.43 -11.12
CA LEU A 5 10.56 -8.31 -10.18
C LEU A 5 12.01 -7.82 -10.14
N ALA A 6 12.20 -6.51 -10.05
CA ALA A 6 13.51 -5.88 -9.91
C ALA A 6 13.60 -5.06 -8.62
N VAL A 7 14.66 -5.26 -7.84
CA VAL A 7 14.90 -4.42 -6.65
C VAL A 7 15.35 -3.04 -7.12
N ARG A 8 14.53 -2.04 -6.82
CA ARG A 8 14.85 -0.62 -7.05
C ARG A 8 15.24 -0.02 -5.70
N ARG A 9 16.48 0.44 -5.58
CA ARG A 9 16.93 1.11 -4.36
C ARG A 9 16.51 2.58 -4.44
N VAL A 10 15.57 2.96 -3.58
CA VAL A 10 15.03 4.31 -3.55
C VAL A 10 15.39 4.99 -2.24
N ARG A 11 15.88 6.23 -2.33
CA ARG A 11 16.13 7.09 -1.18
C ARG A 11 15.46 8.43 -1.41
N PHE A 12 14.56 8.80 -0.51
CA PHE A 12 13.95 10.12 -0.51
C PHE A 12 14.75 11.08 0.36
N GLU A 13 14.99 12.27 -0.15
CA GLU A 13 15.53 13.40 0.61
C GLU A 13 14.35 14.29 1.00
N TRP A 14 13.98 14.21 2.27
CA TRP A 14 12.85 14.95 2.79
C TRP A 14 13.26 16.42 3.04
N PRO A 15 12.54 17.41 2.48
CA PRO A 15 12.76 18.81 2.82
C PRO A 15 12.50 19.08 4.30
N ASP A 16 13.31 19.91 4.93
CA ASP A 16 13.15 20.29 6.34
C ASP A 16 11.82 21.02 6.61
N ASP A 17 11.27 21.66 5.58
CA ASP A 17 10.01 22.42 5.60
C ASP A 17 8.83 21.64 5.01
N LEU A 18 8.94 20.31 4.84
CA LEU A 18 7.86 19.48 4.32
C LEU A 18 6.58 19.65 5.14
N GLU A 19 5.54 20.12 4.48
CA GLU A 19 4.23 20.25 5.09
C GLU A 19 3.47 18.90 5.10
N ALA A 20 2.84 18.59 6.24
CA ALA A 20 2.01 17.38 6.34
C ALA A 20 0.82 17.39 5.36
N ILE A 21 0.36 18.58 4.95
CA ILE A 21 -0.67 18.75 3.91
C ILE A 21 0.03 19.02 2.57
N TRP A 22 0.68 18.01 2.05
CA TRP A 22 1.46 18.06 0.81
C TRP A 22 0.63 18.16 -0.49
N THR A 23 -0.72 18.16 -0.41
CA THR A 23 -1.65 18.46 -1.52
C THR A 23 -2.48 19.70 -1.20
N PRO A 24 -1.96 20.94 -1.38
CA PRO A 24 -2.60 22.16 -0.87
C PRO A 24 -3.99 22.43 -1.45
N LYS A 25 -4.25 22.07 -2.71
CA LYS A 25 -5.59 22.23 -3.32
C LYS A 25 -6.60 21.14 -2.92
N THR A 26 -6.09 20.00 -2.50
CA THR A 26 -6.90 18.84 -2.08
C THR A 26 -6.39 18.28 -0.75
N PRO A 27 -6.39 19.09 0.34
CA PRO A 27 -5.78 18.69 1.61
C PRO A 27 -6.33 17.38 2.18
N GLU A 28 -7.56 17.03 1.86
CA GLU A 28 -8.17 15.76 2.26
C GLU A 28 -7.51 14.54 1.61
N LEU A 29 -6.87 14.72 0.44
CA LEU A 29 -6.10 13.66 -0.21
C LEU A 29 -4.82 13.35 0.58
N ALA A 30 -4.05 14.39 0.95
CA ALA A 30 -2.88 14.22 1.81
C ALA A 30 -3.27 13.57 3.15
N ILE A 31 -4.37 14.03 3.77
CA ILE A 31 -4.89 13.47 5.02
C ILE A 31 -5.20 11.97 4.89
N ALA A 32 -5.89 11.56 3.82
CA ALA A 32 -6.23 10.16 3.60
C ALA A 32 -4.99 9.30 3.31
N ALA A 33 -4.08 9.80 2.46
CA ALA A 33 -2.83 9.12 2.14
C ALA A 33 -1.92 8.98 3.38
N ASN A 34 -1.78 10.04 4.18
CA ASN A 34 -1.04 10.03 5.45
C ASN A 34 -1.61 8.99 6.42
N ALA A 35 -2.96 8.91 6.52
CA ALA A 35 -3.61 7.94 7.38
C ALA A 35 -3.33 6.48 6.96
N VAL A 36 -3.28 6.21 5.66
CA VAL A 36 -2.86 4.91 5.12
C VAL A 36 -1.38 4.69 5.41
N SER A 37 -0.51 5.68 5.17
CA SER A 37 0.92 5.61 5.45
C SER A 37 1.23 5.17 6.90
N MET A 38 0.44 5.65 7.87
CA MET A 38 0.60 5.26 9.28
C MET A 38 0.43 3.75 9.53
N LEU A 39 -0.20 3.01 8.63
CA LEU A 39 -0.40 1.56 8.78
C LEU A 39 0.75 0.75 8.17
N MET A 40 1.45 1.28 7.16
CA MET A 40 2.47 0.56 6.40
C MET A 40 3.60 0.00 7.28
N PRO A 41 4.18 0.76 8.26
CA PRO A 41 5.20 0.23 9.17
C PRO A 41 4.77 -0.97 10.03
N HIS A 42 3.51 -1.35 10.00
CA HIS A 42 2.95 -2.50 10.71
C HIS A 42 2.45 -3.59 9.75
N ALA A 43 1.80 -3.21 8.65
CA ALA A 43 1.22 -4.12 7.66
C ALA A 43 2.32 -4.82 6.85
N GLU A 44 3.22 -4.08 6.25
CA GLU A 44 4.28 -4.62 5.40
C GLU A 44 5.27 -5.52 6.17
N PRO A 45 5.75 -5.18 7.39
CA PRO A 45 6.54 -6.13 8.18
C PRO A 45 5.78 -7.41 8.58
N TYR A 46 4.46 -7.37 8.63
CA TYR A 46 3.66 -8.60 8.82
C TYR A 46 3.63 -9.45 7.55
N VAL A 47 3.44 -8.83 6.40
CA VAL A 47 3.52 -9.47 5.08
C VAL A 47 4.90 -10.08 4.85
N VAL A 48 5.97 -9.31 5.07
CA VAL A 48 7.37 -9.75 5.01
C VAL A 48 7.62 -10.96 5.93
N ALA A 49 7.18 -10.91 7.18
CA ALA A 49 7.39 -12.00 8.12
C ALA A 49 6.67 -13.29 7.69
N SER A 50 5.47 -13.18 7.11
CA SER A 50 4.69 -14.32 6.64
C SER A 50 5.33 -14.99 5.43
N THR A 51 5.79 -14.22 4.46
CA THR A 51 6.48 -14.73 3.26
C THR A 51 7.85 -15.30 3.59
N ARG A 52 8.60 -14.65 4.49
CA ARG A 52 9.90 -15.17 4.98
C ARG A 52 9.74 -16.50 5.71
N ALA A 53 8.68 -16.67 6.50
CA ALA A 53 8.40 -17.93 7.16
C ALA A 53 8.15 -19.05 6.13
N ALA A 54 7.38 -18.78 5.07
CA ALA A 54 7.12 -19.76 4.01
C ALA A 54 8.41 -20.18 3.27
N LEU A 55 9.32 -19.24 3.00
CA LEU A 55 10.62 -19.54 2.42
C LEU A 55 11.48 -20.39 3.37
N GLY A 56 11.54 -20.01 4.65
CA GLY A 56 12.33 -20.72 5.67
C GLY A 56 11.80 -22.12 5.98
N GLU A 57 10.50 -22.32 5.89
CA GLU A 57 9.84 -23.63 6.06
C GLU A 57 9.90 -24.50 4.78
N GLY A 58 10.48 -24.01 3.68
CA GLY A 58 10.57 -24.74 2.41
C GLY A 58 9.22 -24.99 1.75
N LEU A 59 8.23 -24.16 2.01
CA LEU A 59 6.87 -24.34 1.46
C LEU A 59 6.76 -23.92 -0.02
N ILE A 60 7.76 -23.23 -0.55
CA ILE A 60 7.84 -22.76 -1.94
C ILE A 60 8.84 -23.67 -2.67
N ALA A 61 8.32 -24.67 -3.39
CA ALA A 61 9.16 -25.65 -4.07
C ALA A 61 9.74 -25.16 -5.40
N ASP A 62 9.11 -24.19 -6.06
CA ASP A 62 9.58 -23.58 -7.30
C ASP A 62 10.71 -22.60 -7.01
N PRO A 63 11.94 -22.83 -7.52
CA PRO A 63 13.06 -21.92 -7.30
C PRO A 63 12.84 -20.51 -7.90
N ALA A 64 12.15 -20.41 -9.04
CA ALA A 64 11.88 -19.13 -9.68
C ALA A 64 10.91 -18.30 -8.84
N LEU A 65 9.85 -18.93 -8.29
CA LEU A 65 8.94 -18.27 -7.37
C LEU A 65 9.63 -17.89 -6.05
N ALA A 66 10.55 -18.72 -5.55
CA ALA A 66 11.31 -18.42 -4.35
C ALA A 66 12.22 -17.18 -4.54
N GLU A 67 12.83 -17.04 -5.71
CA GLU A 67 13.61 -15.85 -6.07
C GLU A 67 12.75 -14.60 -6.18
N GLN A 68 11.60 -14.68 -6.85
CA GLN A 68 10.63 -13.58 -6.91
C GLN A 68 10.12 -13.18 -5.50
N ALA A 69 9.83 -14.16 -4.64
CA ALA A 69 9.44 -13.91 -3.26
C ALA A 69 10.55 -13.20 -2.48
N GLN A 70 11.83 -13.52 -2.72
CA GLN A 70 12.95 -12.84 -2.06
C GLN A 70 13.09 -11.38 -2.53
N THR A 71 12.86 -11.10 -3.83
CA THR A 71 12.83 -9.74 -4.39
C THR A 71 11.67 -8.94 -3.79
N TYR A 72 10.48 -9.52 -3.75
CA TYR A 72 9.30 -8.95 -3.10
C TYR A 72 9.57 -8.56 -1.63
N LEU A 73 10.19 -9.45 -0.83
CA LEU A 73 10.57 -9.13 0.55
C LEU A 73 11.51 -7.92 0.64
N THR A 74 12.35 -7.70 -0.37
CA THR A 74 13.30 -6.59 -0.40
C THR A 74 12.60 -5.28 -0.74
N GLN A 75 11.67 -5.27 -1.70
CA GLN A 75 10.85 -4.12 -2.04
C GLN A 75 9.97 -3.70 -0.84
N GLU A 76 9.26 -4.64 -0.21
CA GLU A 76 8.45 -4.39 0.99
C GLU A 76 9.26 -3.82 2.16
N ALA A 77 10.52 -4.28 2.32
CA ALA A 77 11.39 -3.75 3.35
C ALA A 77 11.76 -2.27 3.08
N GLN A 78 11.84 -1.86 1.83
CA GLN A 78 12.05 -0.47 1.45
C GLN A 78 10.78 0.37 1.65
N HIS A 79 9.61 -0.15 1.27
CA HIS A 79 8.32 0.53 1.46
C HIS A 79 8.13 0.94 2.91
N HIS A 80 8.15 0.00 3.84
CA HIS A 80 7.94 0.32 5.25
C HIS A 80 9.02 1.24 5.84
N ALA A 81 10.26 1.16 5.35
CA ALA A 81 11.32 2.04 5.81
C ALA A 81 11.09 3.50 5.39
N GLN A 82 10.64 3.74 4.15
CA GLN A 82 10.32 5.08 3.67
C GLN A 82 9.05 5.63 4.33
N HIS A 83 8.00 4.81 4.45
CA HIS A 83 6.80 5.19 5.20
C HIS A 83 7.10 5.53 6.66
N ARG A 84 8.01 4.81 7.31
CA ARG A 84 8.40 5.13 8.69
C ARG A 84 9.06 6.51 8.79
N ARG A 85 9.99 6.82 7.89
CA ARG A 85 10.63 8.14 7.85
C ARG A 85 9.61 9.26 7.63
N PHE A 86 8.71 9.07 6.68
CA PHE A 86 7.63 10.02 6.42
C PHE A 86 6.70 10.16 7.63
N ASN A 87 6.35 9.06 8.28
CA ASN A 87 5.47 9.05 9.45
C ASN A 87 6.12 9.71 10.68
N ASP A 88 7.45 9.68 10.82
CA ASP A 88 8.15 10.41 11.88
C ASP A 88 7.90 11.93 11.73
N LEU A 89 7.93 12.48 10.51
CA LEU A 89 7.57 13.87 10.23
C LEU A 89 6.09 14.17 10.55
N LEU A 90 5.19 13.22 10.24
CA LEU A 90 3.77 13.34 10.59
C LEU A 90 3.53 13.31 12.09
N ALA A 91 4.26 12.48 12.83
CA ALA A 91 4.11 12.34 14.28
C ALA A 91 4.55 13.61 15.02
N ASP A 92 5.55 14.31 14.52
CA ASP A 92 5.98 15.62 15.06
C ASP A 92 4.88 16.67 14.89
N ARG A 93 4.19 16.67 13.75
CA ARG A 93 3.06 17.58 13.45
C ARG A 93 1.77 17.18 14.17
N TYR A 94 1.51 15.89 14.29
CA TYR A 94 0.28 15.32 14.86
C TYR A 94 0.58 14.31 15.96
N PRO A 95 0.97 14.73 17.17
CA PRO A 95 1.30 13.82 18.28
C PRO A 95 0.20 12.81 18.63
N SER A 96 -1.06 13.13 18.32
CA SER A 96 -2.22 12.24 18.51
C SER A 96 -2.17 10.98 17.63
N LEU A 97 -1.43 10.99 16.50
CA LEU A 97 -1.21 9.81 15.66
C LEU A 97 -0.41 8.70 16.38
N ASN A 98 0.34 9.01 17.43
CA ASN A 98 0.98 8.01 18.28
C ASN A 98 0.00 7.00 18.90
N GLY A 99 -1.27 7.41 19.09
CA GLY A 99 -2.35 6.52 19.51
C GLY A 99 -2.71 5.49 18.44
N MET A 100 -2.76 5.93 17.19
CA MET A 100 -3.02 5.09 16.03
C MET A 100 -1.86 4.10 15.79
N ASP A 101 -0.62 4.57 15.88
CA ASP A 101 0.57 3.71 15.76
C ASP A 101 0.54 2.56 16.78
N ARG A 102 0.28 2.87 18.06
CA ARG A 102 0.13 1.84 19.11
C ARG A 102 -1.02 0.87 18.85
N ALA A 103 -2.14 1.37 18.34
CA ALA A 103 -3.29 0.53 18.00
C ALA A 103 -2.96 -0.41 16.83
N ALA A 104 -2.30 0.10 15.78
CA ALA A 104 -1.83 -0.71 14.67
C ALA A 104 -0.82 -1.78 15.14
N ALA A 105 0.17 -1.40 15.95
CA ALA A 105 1.13 -2.34 16.56
C ALA A 105 0.42 -3.47 17.33
N TRP A 106 -0.62 -3.14 18.11
CA TRP A 106 -1.39 -4.13 18.85
C TRP A 106 -2.16 -5.07 17.91
N VAL A 107 -2.86 -4.54 16.89
CA VAL A 107 -3.63 -5.34 15.92
C VAL A 107 -2.69 -6.30 15.18
N PHE A 108 -1.62 -5.80 14.59
CA PHE A 108 -0.67 -6.63 13.84
C PHE A 108 0.09 -7.60 14.75
N GLY A 109 0.34 -7.24 16.02
CA GLY A 109 0.84 -8.15 17.06
C GLY A 109 -0.10 -9.34 17.31
N LYS A 110 -1.43 -9.15 17.20
CA LYS A 110 -2.41 -10.26 17.26
C LYS A 110 -2.43 -11.10 15.98
N LEU A 111 -2.29 -10.45 14.81
CA LEU A 111 -2.23 -11.14 13.53
C LEU A 111 -1.00 -12.06 13.44
N ARG A 112 0.15 -11.66 13.97
CA ARG A 112 1.40 -12.46 14.04
C ARG A 112 1.24 -13.77 14.81
N ARG A 113 0.20 -13.93 15.62
CA ARG A 113 -0.14 -15.18 16.31
C ARG A 113 -0.96 -16.16 15.46
N ARG A 114 -1.38 -15.74 14.26
CA ARG A 114 -2.07 -16.59 13.30
C ARG A 114 -1.07 -17.51 12.58
N SER A 115 -1.60 -18.52 11.88
CA SER A 115 -0.76 -19.44 11.12
C SER A 115 -0.08 -18.76 9.93
N THR A 116 1.08 -19.28 9.50
CA THR A 116 1.79 -18.86 8.28
C THR A 116 0.83 -18.80 7.08
N ARG A 117 -0.05 -19.81 6.92
CA ARG A 117 -1.04 -19.83 5.83
C ARG A 117 -2.05 -18.69 5.89
N PHE A 118 -2.43 -18.23 7.08
CA PHE A 118 -3.28 -17.04 7.20
C PHE A 118 -2.51 -15.77 6.85
N GLY A 119 -1.27 -15.68 7.31
CA GLY A 119 -0.39 -14.56 6.99
C GLY A 119 -0.16 -14.40 5.48
N LEU A 120 0.07 -15.53 4.78
CA LEU A 120 0.22 -15.52 3.32
C LEU A 120 -1.09 -15.17 2.60
N ALA A 121 -2.23 -15.65 3.09
CA ALA A 121 -3.54 -15.25 2.56
C ALA A 121 -3.80 -13.75 2.77
N PHE A 122 -3.35 -13.22 3.91
CA PHE A 122 -3.43 -11.78 4.21
C PHE A 122 -2.52 -11.00 3.26
N ALA A 123 -1.27 -11.44 3.06
CA ALA A 123 -0.35 -10.81 2.11
C ALA A 123 -0.98 -10.73 0.71
N ALA A 124 -1.40 -11.87 0.15
CA ALA A 124 -2.06 -11.89 -1.16
C ALA A 124 -3.31 -10.99 -1.25
N GLY A 125 -4.11 -10.95 -0.17
CA GLY A 125 -5.29 -10.08 -0.10
C GLY A 125 -4.94 -8.60 0.06
N PHE A 126 -3.91 -8.29 0.82
CA PHE A 126 -3.38 -6.94 1.01
C PHE A 126 -2.89 -6.36 -0.33
N GLU A 127 -2.07 -7.12 -1.09
CA GLU A 127 -1.59 -6.74 -2.41
C GLU A 127 -2.74 -6.54 -3.43
N THR A 128 -3.81 -7.32 -3.31
CA THR A 128 -4.99 -7.10 -4.15
C THR A 128 -5.66 -5.75 -3.85
N VAL A 129 -5.72 -5.34 -2.57
CA VAL A 129 -6.28 -4.04 -2.18
C VAL A 129 -5.34 -2.90 -2.57
N ALA A 130 -4.02 -3.08 -2.40
CA ALA A 130 -3.00 -2.13 -2.81
C ALA A 130 -3.01 -1.90 -4.33
N PHE A 131 -3.12 -2.96 -5.12
CA PHE A 131 -3.33 -2.88 -6.56
C PHE A 131 -4.58 -2.06 -6.94
N VAL A 132 -5.68 -2.23 -6.20
CA VAL A 132 -6.88 -1.42 -6.42
C VAL A 132 -6.62 0.05 -6.11
N ALA A 133 -5.85 0.34 -5.04
CA ALA A 133 -5.46 1.70 -4.71
C ALA A 133 -4.61 2.32 -5.83
N ALA A 134 -3.64 1.58 -6.38
CA ALA A 134 -2.85 1.99 -7.53
C ALA A 134 -3.74 2.34 -8.75
N ARG A 135 -4.69 1.48 -9.11
CA ARG A 135 -5.66 1.75 -10.19
C ARG A 135 -6.55 2.95 -9.94
N TRP A 136 -6.93 3.17 -8.69
CA TRP A 136 -7.76 4.32 -8.34
C TRP A 136 -6.97 5.62 -8.45
N VAL A 137 -5.74 5.65 -7.94
CA VAL A 137 -4.85 6.81 -8.02
C VAL A 137 -4.52 7.14 -9.47
N ASP A 138 -4.17 6.15 -10.29
CA ASP A 138 -3.89 6.31 -11.72
C ASP A 138 -5.03 7.05 -12.45
N LYS A 139 -6.27 6.70 -12.16
CA LYS A 139 -7.45 7.39 -12.71
C LYS A 139 -7.69 8.79 -12.15
N HIS A 140 -7.03 9.14 -11.05
CA HIS A 140 -7.22 10.40 -10.33
C HIS A 140 -5.93 11.22 -10.21
N MET A 141 -4.94 10.98 -11.09
CA MET A 141 -3.65 11.68 -11.10
C MET A 141 -3.78 13.21 -11.07
N GLY A 142 -4.86 13.75 -11.65
CA GLY A 142 -5.15 15.19 -11.60
C GLY A 142 -5.30 15.77 -10.19
N LEU A 143 -5.56 14.93 -9.17
CA LEU A 143 -5.61 15.35 -7.77
C LEU A 143 -4.21 15.69 -7.19
N LEU A 144 -3.15 15.17 -7.83
CA LEU A 144 -1.76 15.36 -7.41
C LEU A 144 -1.06 16.53 -8.12
N ARG A 145 -1.77 17.26 -9.02
CA ARG A 145 -1.15 18.29 -9.90
C ARG A 145 -0.35 19.35 -9.16
N ASP A 146 -0.73 19.70 -7.94
CA ASP A 146 -0.06 20.73 -7.13
C ASP A 146 0.49 20.12 -5.83
N ALA A 147 0.74 18.81 -5.84
CA ALA A 147 1.30 18.10 -4.69
C ALA A 147 2.79 18.46 -4.54
N GLU A 148 3.26 18.38 -3.31
CA GLU A 148 4.68 18.46 -3.03
C GLU A 148 5.39 17.26 -3.70
N PRO A 149 6.43 17.48 -4.53
CA PRO A 149 6.98 16.46 -5.41
C PRO A 149 7.52 15.22 -4.68
N VAL A 150 8.28 15.41 -3.60
CA VAL A 150 8.92 14.29 -2.89
C VAL A 150 7.87 13.38 -2.24
N ALA A 151 6.87 13.97 -1.58
CA ALA A 151 5.79 13.21 -0.97
C ALA A 151 4.95 12.48 -2.02
N ALA A 152 4.54 13.18 -3.08
CA ALA A 152 3.80 12.57 -4.18
C ALA A 152 4.58 11.39 -4.81
N THR A 153 5.88 11.58 -5.04
CA THR A 153 6.76 10.58 -5.64
C THR A 153 6.87 9.34 -4.75
N MET A 154 6.98 9.50 -3.43
CA MET A 154 7.02 8.35 -2.51
C MET A 154 5.75 7.49 -2.63
N PHE A 155 4.57 8.12 -2.61
CA PHE A 155 3.31 7.37 -2.72
C PHE A 155 3.14 6.72 -4.09
N LEU A 156 3.52 7.41 -5.17
CA LEU A 156 3.42 6.87 -6.52
C LEU A 156 4.41 5.74 -6.79
N TRP A 157 5.65 5.87 -6.31
CA TRP A 157 6.64 4.79 -6.37
C TRP A 157 6.15 3.54 -5.64
N HIS A 158 5.65 3.68 -4.42
CA HIS A 158 5.08 2.57 -3.66
C HIS A 158 3.96 1.90 -4.46
N LEU A 159 2.95 2.67 -4.87
CA LEU A 159 1.82 2.15 -5.63
C LEU A 159 2.21 1.51 -6.96
N ALA A 160 3.27 1.99 -7.62
CA ALA A 160 3.77 1.38 -8.84
C ALA A 160 4.35 -0.02 -8.58
N GLU A 161 5.12 -0.21 -7.50
CA GLU A 161 5.62 -1.54 -7.12
C GLU A 161 4.50 -2.47 -6.64
N GLU A 162 3.42 -1.95 -6.03
CA GLU A 162 2.23 -2.74 -5.66
C GLU A 162 1.52 -3.38 -6.87
N VAL A 163 1.65 -2.80 -8.05
CA VAL A 163 1.13 -3.41 -9.28
C VAL A 163 1.85 -4.74 -9.58
N GLU A 164 3.14 -4.81 -9.31
CA GLU A 164 3.94 -6.02 -9.46
C GLU A 164 3.63 -7.05 -8.35
N HIS A 165 3.39 -6.60 -7.13
CA HIS A 165 3.22 -7.43 -5.94
C HIS A 165 1.98 -8.32 -5.97
N LYS A 166 0.88 -7.88 -6.62
CA LYS A 166 -0.38 -8.62 -6.69
C LYS A 166 -0.21 -10.07 -7.12
N ARG A 167 0.74 -10.34 -8.04
CA ARG A 167 1.02 -11.66 -8.58
C ARG A 167 1.84 -12.49 -7.61
N VAL A 168 3.01 -12.01 -7.21
CA VAL A 168 3.97 -12.79 -6.43
C VAL A 168 3.40 -13.21 -5.08
N ALA A 169 2.71 -12.32 -4.37
CA ALA A 169 2.09 -12.65 -3.10
C ALA A 169 0.99 -13.71 -3.25
N PHE A 170 0.19 -13.62 -4.32
CA PHE A 170 -0.82 -14.61 -4.63
C PHE A 170 -0.22 -15.98 -4.98
N ASP A 171 0.83 -16.02 -5.81
CA ASP A 171 1.50 -17.24 -6.24
C ASP A 171 2.17 -17.94 -5.05
N VAL A 172 2.83 -17.20 -4.17
CA VAL A 172 3.37 -17.72 -2.91
C VAL A 172 2.27 -18.34 -2.05
N TYR A 173 1.13 -17.66 -1.93
CA TYR A 173 -0.01 -18.23 -1.20
C TYR A 173 -0.54 -19.50 -1.85
N GLN A 174 -0.69 -19.55 -3.17
CA GLN A 174 -1.16 -20.73 -3.91
C GLN A 174 -0.18 -21.90 -3.79
N ALA A 175 1.14 -21.66 -3.88
CA ALA A 175 2.17 -22.69 -3.72
C ALA A 175 2.10 -23.43 -2.36
N THR A 176 1.57 -22.74 -1.33
CA THR A 176 1.35 -23.36 0.01
C THR A 176 0.01 -24.08 0.16
N GLY A 177 -0.70 -24.37 -0.92
CA GLY A 177 -2.03 -24.97 -0.91
C GLY A 177 -3.12 -23.99 -0.47
N GLY A 178 -3.01 -22.74 -0.90
CA GLY A 178 -3.93 -21.65 -0.57
C GLY A 178 -5.35 -21.85 -1.10
N GLY A 179 -6.34 -21.80 -0.21
CA GLY A 179 -7.77 -21.95 -0.57
C GLY A 179 -8.48 -20.60 -0.73
N ARG A 180 -9.41 -20.52 -1.71
CA ARG A 180 -10.12 -19.27 -2.07
C ARG A 180 -10.91 -18.65 -0.92
N LEU A 181 -11.56 -19.43 -0.09
CA LEU A 181 -12.32 -18.89 1.06
C LEU A 181 -11.43 -18.21 2.08
N ARG A 182 -10.23 -18.78 2.35
CA ARG A 182 -9.26 -18.15 3.26
C ARG A 182 -8.70 -16.88 2.65
N TYR A 183 -8.41 -16.88 1.36
CA TYR A 183 -7.98 -15.70 0.63
C TYR A 183 -9.02 -14.57 0.69
N ALA A 184 -10.28 -14.88 0.34
CA ALA A 184 -11.38 -13.90 0.39
C ALA A 184 -11.57 -13.32 1.80
N TRP A 185 -11.52 -14.18 2.82
CA TRP A 185 -11.62 -13.75 4.22
C TRP A 185 -10.44 -12.85 4.63
N ALA A 186 -9.21 -13.25 4.34
CA ALA A 186 -8.02 -12.50 4.69
C ALA A 186 -7.93 -11.16 3.93
N MET A 187 -8.31 -11.14 2.65
CA MET A 187 -8.45 -9.92 1.85
C MET A 187 -9.50 -8.97 2.44
N THR A 188 -10.64 -9.49 2.89
CA THR A 188 -11.65 -8.69 3.59
C THR A 188 -11.10 -8.12 4.89
N VAL A 189 -10.35 -8.90 5.66
CA VAL A 189 -9.69 -8.42 6.89
C VAL A 189 -8.69 -7.30 6.55
N ALA A 190 -7.85 -7.46 5.52
CA ALA A 190 -6.92 -6.43 5.08
C ALA A 190 -7.65 -5.15 4.67
N ALA A 191 -8.67 -5.24 3.83
CA ALA A 191 -9.48 -4.11 3.38
C ALA A 191 -10.15 -3.37 4.55
N VAL A 192 -10.72 -4.10 5.50
CA VAL A 192 -11.36 -3.49 6.69
C VAL A 192 -10.33 -2.81 7.57
N LEU A 193 -9.16 -3.41 7.82
CA LEU A 193 -8.11 -2.79 8.62
C LEU A 193 -7.58 -1.51 7.97
N LEU A 194 -7.35 -1.52 6.65
CA LEU A 194 -6.96 -0.33 5.91
C LEU A 194 -8.04 0.76 5.96
N ALA A 195 -9.30 0.41 5.72
CA ALA A 195 -10.41 1.36 5.74
C ALA A 195 -10.62 1.98 7.13
N VAL A 196 -10.61 1.16 8.19
CA VAL A 196 -10.77 1.63 9.58
C VAL A 196 -9.59 2.50 9.99
N GLY A 197 -8.37 2.10 9.66
CA GLY A 197 -7.17 2.87 9.96
C GLY A 197 -7.13 4.20 9.18
N ALA A 198 -7.41 4.17 7.88
CA ALA A 198 -7.50 5.37 7.05
C ALA A 198 -8.57 6.34 7.58
N PHE A 199 -9.74 5.83 7.96
CA PHE A 199 -10.80 6.65 8.54
C PHE A 199 -10.37 7.26 9.89
N ALA A 200 -9.84 6.44 10.81
CA ALA A 200 -9.43 6.90 12.13
C ALA A 200 -8.31 7.95 12.04
N GLY A 201 -7.28 7.71 11.23
CA GLY A 201 -6.19 8.66 11.01
C GLY A 201 -6.68 9.95 10.36
N SER A 202 -7.58 9.83 9.37
CA SER A 202 -8.18 11.02 8.74
C SER A 202 -8.96 11.86 9.74
N ILE A 203 -9.73 11.27 10.64
CA ILE A 203 -10.45 12.00 11.69
C ILE A 203 -9.49 12.76 12.60
N VAL A 204 -8.41 12.11 13.03
CA VAL A 204 -7.39 12.74 13.88
C VAL A 204 -6.78 13.98 13.19
N MET A 205 -6.40 13.86 11.94
CA MET A 205 -5.77 14.96 11.19
C MET A 205 -6.78 16.03 10.79
N LEU A 206 -8.01 15.67 10.39
CA LEU A 206 -9.10 16.64 10.15
C LEU A 206 -9.38 17.48 11.39
N TRP A 207 -9.36 16.85 12.57
CA TRP A 207 -9.55 17.55 13.83
C TRP A 207 -8.40 18.53 14.10
N ALA A 208 -7.15 18.08 13.96
CA ALA A 208 -5.96 18.90 14.18
C ALA A 208 -5.91 20.11 13.23
N GLU A 209 -6.27 19.90 11.96
CA GLU A 209 -6.34 20.96 10.93
C GLU A 209 -7.64 21.78 10.98
N ARG A 210 -8.51 21.55 11.95
CA ARG A 210 -9.85 22.18 12.09
C ARG A 210 -10.76 21.99 10.86
N ARG A 211 -10.42 21.06 9.98
CA ARG A 211 -11.17 20.77 8.75
C ARG A 211 -12.37 19.86 8.98
N ILE A 212 -12.46 19.24 10.16
CA ILE A 212 -13.60 18.40 10.53
C ILE A 212 -14.94 19.15 10.48
N PHE A 213 -14.91 20.48 10.60
CA PHE A 213 -16.09 21.34 10.52
C PHE A 213 -16.39 21.85 9.09
N HIS A 214 -15.56 21.48 8.10
CA HIS A 214 -15.74 21.90 6.71
C HIS A 214 -16.56 20.87 5.93
N PRO A 215 -17.77 21.20 5.45
CA PRO A 215 -18.59 20.26 4.69
C PRO A 215 -17.90 19.72 3.44
N THR A 216 -17.09 20.54 2.77
CA THR A 216 -16.33 20.15 1.57
C THR A 216 -15.34 19.02 1.83
N ALA A 217 -14.73 18.96 3.04
CA ALA A 217 -13.84 17.88 3.42
C ALA A 217 -14.58 16.53 3.44
N TRP A 218 -15.76 16.51 4.01
CA TRP A 218 -16.60 15.31 4.07
C TRP A 218 -17.11 14.90 2.70
N PHE A 219 -17.57 15.85 1.87
CA PHE A 219 -18.00 15.55 0.50
C PHE A 219 -16.88 14.91 -0.32
N ARG A 220 -15.65 15.42 -0.22
CA ARG A 220 -14.49 14.84 -0.92
C ARG A 220 -14.16 13.46 -0.40
N LEU A 221 -13.97 13.29 0.92
CA LEU A 221 -13.62 12.00 1.51
C LEU A 221 -14.68 10.93 1.25
N ILE A 222 -15.97 11.26 1.44
CA ILE A 222 -17.08 10.32 1.16
C ILE A 222 -17.12 10.00 -0.33
N GLY A 223 -17.04 11.00 -1.21
CA GLY A 223 -17.07 10.81 -2.64
C GLY A 223 -15.92 9.92 -3.13
N TRP A 224 -14.70 10.16 -2.66
CA TRP A 224 -13.53 9.33 -3.00
C TRP A 224 -13.63 7.92 -2.40
N SER A 225 -14.10 7.80 -1.15
CA SER A 225 -14.32 6.47 -0.54
C SER A 225 -15.35 5.66 -1.32
N LEU A 226 -16.47 6.25 -1.72
CA LEU A 226 -17.46 5.58 -2.56
C LEU A 226 -16.88 5.21 -3.92
N SER A 227 -16.17 6.15 -4.59
CA SER A 227 -15.48 5.88 -5.86
C SER A 227 -14.48 4.73 -5.72
N PHE A 228 -13.69 4.70 -4.64
CA PHE A 228 -12.77 3.60 -4.35
C PHE A 228 -13.51 2.26 -4.16
N ILE A 229 -14.58 2.24 -3.37
CA ILE A 229 -15.39 1.05 -3.11
C ILE A 229 -15.98 0.51 -4.42
N PHE A 230 -16.46 1.37 -5.32
CA PHE A 230 -16.99 0.95 -6.63
C PHE A 230 -15.92 0.27 -7.51
N VAL A 231 -14.64 0.63 -7.36
CA VAL A 231 -13.52 -0.04 -8.04
C VAL A 231 -13.10 -1.29 -7.29
N ALA A 232 -13.02 -1.22 -5.95
CA ALA A 232 -12.50 -2.28 -5.10
C ALA A 232 -13.40 -3.53 -5.05
N LEU A 233 -14.70 -3.34 -4.83
CA LEU A 233 -15.61 -4.48 -4.65
C LEU A 233 -15.63 -5.44 -5.84
N PRO A 234 -15.77 -5.00 -7.11
CA PRO A 234 -15.72 -5.92 -8.25
C PRO A 234 -14.40 -6.66 -8.34
N VAL A 235 -13.26 -5.97 -8.13
CA VAL A 235 -11.94 -6.62 -8.18
C VAL A 235 -11.80 -7.65 -7.08
N MET A 236 -12.16 -7.32 -5.84
CA MET A 236 -12.10 -8.25 -4.71
C MET A 236 -12.99 -9.48 -4.93
N VAL A 237 -14.21 -9.28 -5.44
CA VAL A 237 -15.13 -10.39 -5.75
C VAL A 237 -14.54 -11.28 -6.84
N ILE A 238 -14.09 -10.70 -7.95
CA ILE A 238 -13.51 -11.46 -9.07
C ILE A 238 -12.25 -12.22 -8.59
N SER A 239 -11.38 -11.58 -7.82
CA SER A 239 -10.16 -12.20 -7.30
C SER A 239 -10.45 -13.38 -6.36
N ALA A 240 -11.59 -13.39 -5.69
CA ALA A 240 -12.01 -14.48 -4.84
C ALA A 240 -12.61 -15.68 -5.60
N LEU A 241 -12.99 -15.52 -6.88
CA LEU A 241 -13.60 -16.57 -7.67
C LEU A 241 -12.62 -17.71 -8.00
N PRO A 242 -13.10 -18.97 -8.07
CA PRO A 242 -12.28 -20.08 -8.55
C PRO A 242 -11.78 -19.84 -9.99
N GLY A 243 -10.51 -20.19 -10.24
CA GLY A 243 -9.90 -20.06 -11.56
C GLY A 243 -9.39 -18.65 -11.91
N HIS A 244 -9.72 -17.62 -11.13
CA HIS A 244 -9.15 -16.30 -11.35
C HIS A 244 -7.68 -16.24 -10.89
N HIS A 245 -6.86 -15.49 -11.65
CA HIS A 245 -5.49 -15.17 -11.30
C HIS A 245 -5.27 -13.65 -11.41
N PRO A 246 -4.46 -13.02 -10.53
CA PRO A 246 -4.22 -11.57 -10.58
C PRO A 246 -3.67 -11.03 -11.92
N ASP A 247 -2.96 -11.85 -12.70
CA ASP A 247 -2.50 -11.48 -14.05
C ASP A 247 -3.64 -11.20 -15.05
N GLN A 248 -4.85 -11.63 -14.74
CA GLN A 248 -6.03 -11.33 -15.54
C GLN A 248 -6.57 -9.90 -15.29
N LEU A 249 -6.03 -9.22 -14.28
CA LEU A 249 -6.37 -7.83 -14.00
C LEU A 249 -5.51 -6.91 -14.85
N VAL A 250 -6.13 -5.98 -15.52
CA VAL A 250 -5.45 -4.98 -16.36
C VAL A 250 -4.70 -3.99 -15.49
N ASP A 251 -3.40 -3.84 -15.75
CA ASP A 251 -2.52 -2.92 -15.05
C ASP A 251 -2.81 -1.46 -15.42
N PRO A 252 -2.59 -0.52 -14.49
CA PRO A 252 -2.69 0.91 -14.76
C PRO A 252 -1.50 1.37 -15.61
N ALA A 253 -1.75 1.88 -16.82
CA ALA A 253 -0.72 2.23 -17.78
C ALA A 253 0.23 3.36 -17.32
N GLY A 254 -0.28 4.32 -16.55
CA GLY A 254 0.52 5.44 -16.04
C GLY A 254 1.58 5.00 -15.04
N LEU A 255 1.23 4.05 -14.16
CA LEU A 255 2.17 3.52 -13.16
C LEU A 255 3.19 2.58 -13.79
N GLU A 256 2.82 1.79 -14.79
CA GLU A 256 3.75 0.96 -15.55
C GLU A 256 4.79 1.83 -16.26
N HIS A 257 4.35 2.89 -16.94
CA HIS A 257 5.25 3.86 -17.58
C HIS A 257 6.24 4.48 -16.57
N TRP A 258 5.80 4.71 -15.34
CA TRP A 258 6.65 5.26 -14.30
C TRP A 258 7.72 4.27 -13.82
N LEU A 259 7.37 2.99 -13.67
CA LEU A 259 8.34 1.93 -13.34
C LEU A 259 9.47 1.82 -14.38
N ASP A 260 9.16 2.01 -15.65
CA ASP A 260 10.13 1.96 -16.75
C ASP A 260 11.14 3.12 -16.71
N HIS A 261 10.81 4.23 -16.04
CA HIS A 261 11.67 5.42 -15.92
C HIS A 261 12.44 5.49 -14.59
N LEU A 262 12.20 4.55 -13.68
CA LEU A 262 12.99 4.43 -12.46
C LEU A 262 14.38 3.92 -12.77
N ASP A 263 15.39 4.77 -12.59
CA ASP A 263 16.79 4.38 -12.74
C ASP A 263 17.28 3.66 -11.48
N PRO A 264 17.55 2.35 -11.54
CA PRO A 264 18.00 1.59 -10.37
C PRO A 264 19.42 1.96 -9.91
N GLU A 265 20.22 2.67 -10.74
CA GLU A 265 21.60 3.00 -10.41
C GLU A 265 21.71 4.30 -9.60
N THR A 266 20.82 5.25 -9.82
CA THR A 266 20.93 6.58 -9.17
C THR A 266 20.37 6.61 -7.76
N SER A 267 19.60 5.63 -7.32
CA SER A 267 18.89 5.61 -6.02
C SER A 267 17.97 6.84 -5.79
N THR A 268 17.84 7.70 -6.79
CA THR A 268 16.94 8.84 -6.80
C THR A 268 15.73 8.50 -7.65
N VAL A 269 14.55 8.67 -7.08
CA VAL A 269 13.33 8.66 -7.87
C VAL A 269 13.29 9.98 -8.62
N PRO A 270 13.23 9.98 -9.95
CA PRO A 270 13.02 11.22 -10.67
C PRO A 270 11.74 11.85 -10.17
N GLU A 271 11.77 13.17 -9.92
CA GLU A 271 10.55 13.88 -9.58
C GLU A 271 9.47 13.51 -10.60
N TRP A 272 8.34 13.06 -10.11
CA TRP A 272 7.23 12.72 -10.98
C TRP A 272 6.80 13.96 -11.73
N ALA A 273 7.13 14.04 -13.01
CA ALA A 273 6.55 15.03 -13.89
C ALA A 273 5.07 14.66 -14.09
N LEU A 274 4.22 15.25 -13.27
CA LEU A 274 2.78 15.15 -13.46
C LEU A 274 2.42 15.75 -14.82
N PRO A 275 1.68 15.02 -15.66
CA PRO A 275 1.27 15.51 -16.97
C PRO A 275 0.40 16.78 -16.91
#